data_895ce8b8fd5e29c191b43bbc7b7415e1
#
_entry.id   895ce8b8fd5e29c191b43bbc7b7415e1
#
_cell.length_a   1.000
_cell.length_b   1.000
_cell.length_c   1.000
_cell.angle_alpha   90.00
_cell.angle_beta   90.00
_cell.angle_gamma   90.00
#
_symmetry.space_group_name_H-M   'P 1'
#
loop_
_entity.id
_entity.type
_entity.pdbx_description
1 polymer ?
#
loop_
_entity_poly.entity_id
_entity_poly.type
_entity_poly.pdbx_seq_one_letter_code
_entity_poly.pdbx_strand_id
1 'polypeptide(L)'
;TDVPEGFQLIHVPSYTWAIFKCVGPAEESFKQMWHRIYSQWLPATEYEFLTDGYLERIPEGDSSASDYAGEICFPIKLKKDGKK
;
A
#
# COMPACT_ATOMS: atom_id res chain seq x y z
N THR A 1 8.86 2.02 14.31
CA THR A 1 8.67 1.38 13.02
C THR A 1 8.23 2.37 11.99
N ASP A 2 8.92 2.43 10.92
CA ASP A 2 8.62 3.40 9.90
C ASP A 2 7.54 2.91 8.97
N VAL A 3 6.54 3.75 8.79
CA VAL A 3 5.55 3.48 7.75
C VAL A 3 5.79 4.44 6.62
N PRO A 4 5.57 4.02 5.39
CA PRO A 4 5.76 4.92 4.25
C PRO A 4 4.82 6.12 4.36
N GLU A 5 5.32 7.25 3.93
CA GLU A 5 4.50 8.43 3.86
C GLU A 5 3.31 8.19 2.97
N GLY A 6 2.19 8.77 3.33
CA GLY A 6 0.99 8.61 2.54
C GLY A 6 0.19 7.37 2.84
N PHE A 7 0.65 6.57 3.78
CA PHE A 7 -0.07 5.37 4.17
C PHE A 7 -1.36 5.74 4.90
N GLN A 8 -2.41 5.05 4.57
CA GLN A 8 -3.72 5.29 5.14
C GLN A 8 -4.44 3.98 5.37
N LEU A 9 -5.25 3.93 6.43
CA LEU A 9 -6.15 2.80 6.64
C LEU A 9 -7.57 3.28 6.47
N ILE A 10 -8.36 2.54 5.70
CA ILE A 10 -9.77 2.86 5.51
C ILE A 10 -10.57 1.63 5.90
N HIS A 11 -11.53 1.82 6.79
CA HIS A 11 -12.39 0.75 7.23
C HIS A 11 -13.72 0.85 6.49
N VAL A 12 -14.06 -0.19 5.77
CA VAL A 12 -15.39 -0.29 5.17
C VAL A 12 -16.08 -1.45 5.87
N PRO A 13 -17.38 -1.60 5.67
CA PRO A 13 -18.14 -2.56 6.49
C PRO A 13 -17.52 -3.94 6.62
N SER A 14 -16.93 -4.45 5.56
CA SER A 14 -16.41 -5.81 5.58
C SER A 14 -14.91 -5.91 5.66
N TYR A 15 -14.20 -4.84 5.36
CA TYR A 15 -12.75 -4.93 5.21
C TYR A 15 -12.05 -3.70 5.72
N THR A 16 -10.79 -3.89 6.05
CA THR A 16 -9.87 -2.79 6.28
C THR A 16 -8.95 -2.75 5.07
N TRP A 17 -8.76 -1.58 4.52
CA TRP A 17 -7.91 -1.39 3.35
C TRP A 17 -6.67 -0.61 3.72
N ALA A 18 -5.54 -1.06 3.23
CA ALA A 18 -4.29 -0.31 3.33
C ALA A 18 -4.10 0.44 2.03
N ILE A 19 -3.83 1.74 2.12
CA ILE A 19 -3.67 2.58 0.95
C ILE A 19 -2.33 3.29 1.05
N PHE A 20 -1.50 3.11 0.04
CA PHE A 20 -0.17 3.69 0.01
C PHE A 20 -0.09 4.66 -1.16
N LYS A 21 0.20 5.91 -0.87
CA LYS A 21 0.30 6.92 -1.91
C LYS A 21 1.67 6.86 -2.56
N CYS A 22 1.68 6.84 -3.89
CA CYS A 22 2.91 6.77 -4.67
C CYS A 22 3.04 8.06 -5.45
N VAL A 23 4.10 8.82 -5.20
CA VAL A 23 4.31 10.10 -5.86
C VAL A 23 5.58 10.02 -6.69
N GLY A 24 5.49 10.49 -7.93
CA GLY A 24 6.60 10.45 -8.87
C GLY A 24 6.20 9.66 -10.10
N PRO A 25 7.13 9.49 -11.04
CA PRO A 25 6.82 8.72 -12.23
C PRO A 25 6.27 7.35 -11.85
N ALA A 26 5.13 6.99 -12.41
CA ALA A 26 4.36 5.85 -11.92
C ALA A 26 5.16 4.57 -11.89
N GLU A 27 5.87 4.28 -12.96
CA GLU A 27 6.63 3.05 -13.04
C GLU A 27 7.60 2.91 -11.87
N GLU A 28 8.29 4.00 -11.59
CA GLU A 28 9.29 3.99 -10.55
C GLU A 28 8.66 4.03 -9.17
N SER A 29 7.69 4.92 -8.97
CA SER A 29 7.13 5.13 -7.65
C SER A 29 6.36 3.91 -7.15
N PHE A 30 5.65 3.23 -8.05
CA PHE A 30 4.90 2.04 -7.65
C PHE A 30 5.87 0.90 -7.32
N LYS A 31 6.90 0.74 -8.12
CA LYS A 31 7.89 -0.29 -7.89
C LYS A 31 8.59 -0.08 -6.55
N GLN A 32 8.99 1.15 -6.27
CA GLN A 32 9.64 1.45 -5.01
C GLN A 32 8.71 1.25 -3.83
N MET A 33 7.44 1.63 -3.99
CA MET A 33 6.50 1.47 -2.90
C MET A 33 6.25 -0.01 -2.60
N TRP A 34 6.12 -0.86 -3.64
CA TRP A 34 5.96 -2.29 -3.40
C TRP A 34 7.17 -2.86 -2.68
N HIS A 35 8.36 -2.40 -3.04
CA HIS A 35 9.56 -2.85 -2.35
C HIS A 35 9.52 -2.46 -0.88
N ARG A 36 9.09 -1.25 -0.57
CA ARG A 36 8.99 -0.80 0.80
C ARG A 36 7.91 -1.54 1.57
N ILE A 37 6.80 -1.85 0.91
CA ILE A 37 5.74 -2.61 1.55
C ILE A 37 6.26 -3.97 2.00
N TYR A 38 6.94 -4.68 1.11
CA TYR A 38 7.41 -6.02 1.44
C TYR A 38 8.61 -6.03 2.38
N SER A 39 9.49 -5.06 2.26
CA SER A 39 10.72 -5.10 3.04
C SER A 39 10.62 -4.38 4.37
N GLN A 40 9.71 -3.42 4.49
CA GLN A 40 9.64 -2.60 5.69
C GLN A 40 8.29 -2.68 6.38
N TRP A 41 7.21 -2.55 5.63
CA TRP A 41 5.91 -2.45 6.25
C TRP A 41 5.38 -3.81 6.70
N LEU A 42 5.36 -4.79 5.82
CA LEU A 42 4.80 -6.10 6.16
C LEU A 42 5.50 -6.75 7.34
N PRO A 43 6.84 -6.73 7.42
CA PRO A 43 7.50 -7.34 8.57
C PRO A 43 7.19 -6.62 9.89
N ALA A 44 6.87 -5.34 9.83
CA ALA A 44 6.71 -4.54 11.03
C ALA A 44 5.27 -4.32 11.44
N THR A 45 4.32 -4.56 10.55
CA THR A 45 2.93 -4.26 10.84
C THR A 45 2.24 -5.46 11.47
N GLU A 46 1.12 -5.20 12.13
CA GLU A 46 0.31 -6.28 12.68
C GLU A 46 -0.69 -6.80 11.67
N TYR A 47 -0.65 -6.32 10.44
CA TYR A 47 -1.59 -6.73 9.39
C TYR A 47 -0.93 -7.65 8.39
N GLU A 48 -1.76 -8.39 7.67
CA GLU A 48 -1.31 -9.20 6.54
C GLU A 48 -2.34 -9.08 5.44
N PHE A 49 -1.99 -9.53 4.26
CA PHE A 49 -2.93 -9.49 3.12
C PHE A 49 -4.12 -10.37 3.42
N LEU A 50 -5.30 -9.85 3.14
CA LEU A 50 -6.51 -10.64 3.27
C LEU A 50 -6.67 -11.59 2.10
N THR A 51 -6.31 -11.13 0.91
CA THR A 51 -6.37 -11.93 -0.31
C THR A 51 -5.13 -11.62 -1.12
N ASP A 52 -4.99 -12.28 -2.26
CA ASP A 52 -3.91 -11.96 -3.18
C ASP A 52 -4.20 -10.74 -4.03
N GLY A 53 -5.40 -10.21 -3.95
CA GLY A 53 -5.79 -9.12 -4.82
C GLY A 53 -5.33 -7.76 -4.33
N TYR A 54 -5.17 -6.85 -5.25
CA TYR A 54 -4.84 -5.48 -4.92
C TYR A 54 -5.33 -4.59 -6.05
N LEU A 55 -5.36 -3.28 -5.77
CA LEU A 55 -5.72 -2.29 -6.76
C LEU A 55 -4.60 -1.27 -6.85
N GLU A 56 -4.31 -0.83 -8.06
CA GLU A 56 -3.42 0.30 -8.26
C GLU A 56 -4.25 1.38 -8.90
N ARG A 57 -4.41 2.49 -8.22
CA ARG A 57 -5.18 3.61 -8.74
C ARG A 57 -4.24 4.51 -9.52
N ILE A 58 -4.50 4.62 -10.80
CA ILE A 58 -3.65 5.37 -11.70
C ILE A 58 -4.49 6.49 -12.30
N PRO A 59 -4.45 7.68 -11.70
CA PRO A 59 -5.28 8.78 -12.21
C PRO A 59 -4.81 9.26 -13.56
N GLU A 60 -5.66 10.02 -14.21
CA GLU A 60 -5.30 10.60 -15.49
C GLU A 60 -4.19 11.62 -15.30
N GLY A 61 -3.43 11.82 -16.35
CA GLY A 61 -2.36 12.77 -16.31
C GLY A 61 -1.09 12.14 -16.87
N ASP A 62 0.01 12.88 -16.72
CA ASP A 62 1.29 12.43 -17.23
C ASP A 62 1.93 11.51 -16.20
N SER A 63 1.85 10.21 -16.44
CA SER A 63 2.36 9.23 -15.50
C SER A 63 3.87 9.25 -15.36
N SER A 64 4.56 10.02 -16.20
CA SER A 64 6.00 10.16 -16.08
C SER A 64 6.40 11.41 -15.32
N ALA A 65 5.44 12.20 -14.89
CA ALA A 65 5.74 13.46 -14.21
C ALA A 65 6.22 13.22 -12.78
N SER A 66 7.05 14.11 -12.30
CA SER A 66 7.61 13.96 -10.96
C SER A 66 6.58 14.18 -9.86
N ASP A 67 5.46 14.81 -10.17
CA ASP A 67 4.40 15.02 -9.18
C ASP A 67 3.19 14.13 -9.43
N TYR A 68 3.30 13.16 -10.31
CA TYR A 68 2.20 12.24 -10.54
C TYR A 68 1.94 11.44 -9.26
N ALA A 69 0.69 11.32 -8.89
CA ALA A 69 0.34 10.64 -7.64
C ALA A 69 -0.70 9.55 -7.91
N GLY A 70 -0.34 8.33 -7.57
CA GLY A 70 -1.25 7.21 -7.64
C GLY A 70 -1.32 6.52 -6.30
N GLU A 71 -2.00 5.39 -6.24
CA GLU A 71 -2.17 4.68 -4.98
C GLU A 71 -2.13 3.18 -5.19
N ILE A 72 -1.57 2.48 -4.21
CA ILE A 72 -1.65 1.03 -4.14
C ILE A 72 -2.59 0.72 -2.98
N CYS A 73 -3.60 -0.09 -3.23
CA CYS A 73 -4.62 -0.40 -2.23
C CYS A 73 -4.81 -1.90 -2.16
N PHE A 74 -4.90 -2.45 -0.96
CA PHE A 74 -5.22 -3.86 -0.81
C PHE A 74 -5.93 -4.09 0.51
N PRO A 75 -6.79 -5.11 0.57
CA PRO A 75 -7.49 -5.43 1.81
C PRO A 75 -6.55 -6.21 2.74
N ILE A 76 -6.68 -5.92 4.02
CA ILE A 76 -5.80 -6.52 5.02
C ILE A 76 -6.63 -7.04 6.18
N LYS A 77 -5.97 -7.84 7.00
CA LYS A 77 -6.55 -8.34 8.24
C LYS A 77 -5.45 -8.42 9.26
N LEU A 78 -5.82 -8.51 10.52
CA LEU A 78 -4.82 -8.68 11.55
C LEU A 78 -4.15 -10.04 11.41
N LYS A 79 -2.85 -10.08 11.61
CA LYS A 79 -2.12 -11.34 11.60
C LYS A 79 -2.67 -12.21 12.70
N LYS A 80 -2.73 -13.51 12.43
CA LYS A 80 -3.07 -14.42 13.47
C LYS A 80 -2.02 -14.34 14.51
N ASP A 81 -2.46 -14.41 15.73
CA ASP A 81 -1.57 -14.33 16.81
C ASP A 81 -0.57 -15.39 16.74
N GLY A 82 0.43 -15.03 16.53
CA GLY A 82 1.39 -16.04 16.54
C GLY A 82 1.62 -16.52 17.94
N LYS A 83 0.91 -16.03 18.24
CA LYS A 83 1.09 -16.20 18.98
C LYS A 83 1.33 -16.79 19.25
N LYS A 84 1.13 -16.60 18.98
CA LYS A 84 1.22 -16.97 18.91
C LYS A 84 1.54 -17.22 19.02
#